data_d64ad38d12f06be327af5836eda7993b
#
_entry.id   d64ad38d12f06be327af5836eda7993b
#
_cell.length_a   1.000
_cell.length_b   1.000
_cell.length_c   1.000
_cell.angle_alpha   90.00
_cell.angle_beta   90.00
_cell.angle_gamma   90.00
#
_symmetry.space_group_name_H-M   'P 1'
#
loop_
_entity.id
_entity.type
_entity.pdbx_description
1 polymer ?
#
loop_
_entity_poly.entity_id
_entity_poly.type
_entity_poly.pdbx_seq_one_letter_code
_entity_poly.pdbx_strand_id
1 'polypeptide(L)' 'MLRGMTLSARNRLEGKVVEIQLGGVMAHVVVSVGENLIESVITKRSADEMKLKVGDTVSAAIKSTEVMLEKN' A
#
# COMPACT_ATOMS: atom_id res chain seq x y z
N MET A 1 -16.85 1.91 12.11
CA MET A 1 -16.43 1.48 11.70
C MET A 1 -16.02 0.66 11.51
N LEU A 2 -16.18 0.22 11.65
CA LEU A 2 -15.74 -0.52 11.36
C LEU A 2 -15.38 -1.17 11.01
N ARG A 3 -15.34 -1.30 11.10
CA ARG A 3 -15.09 -1.94 10.58
C ARG A 3 -14.58 -2.83 10.39
N GLY A 4 -15.12 -3.06 10.61
CA GLY A 4 -14.85 -4.45 10.80
C GLY A 4 -13.70 -4.94 9.98
N MET A 5 -12.59 -4.67 10.46
CA MET A 5 -11.37 -5.06 9.77
C MET A 5 -11.04 -6.49 10.10
N THR A 6 -11.14 -7.37 9.11
CA THR A 6 -10.82 -8.77 9.28
C THR A 6 -9.51 -9.13 8.60
N LEU A 7 -8.74 -8.14 8.25
CA LEU A 7 -7.46 -8.33 7.60
C LEU A 7 -6.47 -8.99 8.57
N SER A 8 -5.71 -9.96 8.09
CA SER A 8 -4.72 -10.63 8.93
C SER A 8 -3.41 -9.85 9.06
N ALA A 9 -3.30 -8.74 8.37
CA ALA A 9 -2.11 -7.91 8.45
C ALA A 9 -2.04 -7.21 9.80
N ARG A 10 -0.86 -7.23 10.42
CA ARG A 10 -0.64 -6.60 11.71
C ARG A 10 0.02 -5.24 11.60
N ASN A 11 0.69 -4.99 10.49
CA ASN A 11 1.39 -3.74 10.27
C ASN A 11 0.56 -2.85 9.37
N ARG A 12 0.29 -1.63 9.84
CA ARG A 12 -0.47 -0.66 9.06
C ARG A 12 0.23 0.67 9.18
N LEU A 13 0.63 1.20 8.03
CA LEU A 13 1.38 2.44 7.98
C LEU A 13 0.60 3.43 7.14
N GLU A 14 0.16 4.51 7.76
CA GLU A 14 -0.58 5.53 7.03
C GLU A 14 0.40 6.41 6.27
N GLY A 15 0.07 6.69 5.01
CA GLY A 15 0.93 7.53 4.19
C GLY A 15 0.17 8.08 3.01
N LYS A 16 0.92 8.68 2.10
CA LYS A 16 0.34 9.27 0.91
C LYS A 16 0.89 8.62 -0.34
N VAL A 17 0.02 8.40 -1.31
CA VAL A 17 0.42 7.89 -2.60
C VAL A 17 1.21 8.98 -3.32
N VAL A 18 2.44 8.67 -3.70
CA VAL A 18 3.30 9.64 -4.40
C VAL A 18 3.56 9.25 -5.85
N GLU A 19 3.30 8.00 -6.20
CA GLU A 19 3.53 7.55 -7.58
C GLU A 19 2.64 6.35 -7.87
N ILE A 20 2.09 6.31 -9.09
CA ILE A 20 1.33 5.16 -9.57
C ILE A 20 1.79 4.87 -10.99
N GLN A 21 2.25 3.64 -11.24
CA GLN A 21 2.59 3.18 -12.58
C GLN A 21 1.64 2.05 -12.94
N LEU A 22 0.85 2.25 -13.98
CA LEU A 22 -0.11 1.27 -14.41
C LEU A 22 0.48 0.39 -15.51
N GLY A 23 0.38 -0.92 -15.32
CA GLY A 23 0.70 -1.89 -16.36
C GLY A 23 -0.59 -2.38 -16.99
N GLY A 24 -0.50 -3.49 -17.71
CA GLY A 24 -1.68 -4.09 -18.31
C GLY A 24 -2.58 -4.74 -17.27
N VAL A 25 -1.98 -5.41 -16.28
CA VAL A 25 -2.71 -6.16 -15.28
C VAL A 25 -2.40 -5.65 -13.87
N MET A 26 -1.19 -5.18 -13.64
CA MET A 26 -0.73 -4.79 -12.32
C MET A 26 -0.51 -3.29 -12.25
N ALA A 27 -0.53 -2.77 -11.04
CA ALA A 27 -0.23 -1.38 -10.76
C ALA A 27 0.84 -1.33 -9.69
N HIS A 28 1.89 -0.54 -9.93
CA HIS A 28 2.96 -0.31 -8.96
C HIS A 28 2.67 1.02 -8.28
N VAL A 29 2.52 0.99 -6.97
CA VAL A 29 2.13 2.16 -6.20
C VAL A 29 3.21 2.43 -5.16
N VAL A 30 3.64 3.68 -5.08
CA VAL A 30 4.61 4.09 -4.07
C VAL A 30 3.91 4.98 -3.07
N VAL A 31 4.08 4.64 -1.79
CA VAL A 31 3.44 5.36 -0.68
C VAL A 31 4.53 5.96 0.20
N SER A 32 4.39 7.24 0.48
CA SER A 32 5.33 7.94 1.35
C SER A 32 4.82 7.85 2.78
N VAL A 33 5.65 7.31 3.67
CA VAL A 33 5.33 7.17 5.09
C VAL A 33 6.45 7.89 5.85
N GLY A 34 6.17 9.11 6.29
CA GLY A 34 7.21 9.94 6.87
C GLY A 34 8.29 10.18 5.83
N GLU A 35 9.52 9.81 6.14
CA GLU A 35 10.64 9.95 5.22
C GLU A 35 10.92 8.65 4.47
N ASN A 36 10.05 7.67 4.60
CA ASN A 36 10.25 6.36 3.99
C ASN A 36 9.29 6.16 2.83
N LEU A 37 9.71 5.36 1.87
CA LEU A 37 8.87 4.99 0.74
C LEU A 37 8.55 3.51 0.83
N ILE A 38 7.28 3.19 0.73
CA ILE A 38 6.80 1.81 0.70
C ILE A 38 6.30 1.53 -0.70
N GLU A 39 6.79 0.46 -1.31
CA GLU A 39 6.37 0.09 -2.65
C GLU A 39 5.38 -1.06 -2.57
N SER A 40 4.35 -0.97 -3.39
CA SER A 40 3.29 -1.95 -3.41
C SER A 40 2.95 -2.30 -4.84
N VAL A 41 2.69 -3.58 -5.08
CA VAL A 41 2.20 -4.02 -6.38
C VAL A 41 0.84 -4.64 -6.15
N ILE A 42 -0.18 -4.04 -6.74
CA ILE A 42 -1.54 -4.53 -6.63
C ILE A 42 -2.09 -4.70 -8.04
N THR A 43 -3.24 -5.33 -8.17
CA THR A 43 -3.84 -5.45 -9.49
C THR A 43 -4.34 -4.08 -9.94
N LYS A 44 -4.29 -3.86 -11.26
CA LYS A 44 -4.86 -2.64 -11.82
C LYS A 44 -6.33 -2.52 -11.45
N ARG A 45 -7.03 -3.66 -11.42
CA ARG A 45 -8.43 -3.69 -11.04
C ARG A 45 -8.63 -3.14 -9.61
N SER A 46 -7.78 -3.56 -8.67
CA SER A 46 -7.87 -3.05 -7.30
C SER A 46 -7.63 -1.55 -7.25
N ALA A 47 -6.63 -1.08 -8.00
CA ALA A 47 -6.35 0.35 -8.03
C ALA A 47 -7.54 1.13 -8.59
N ASP A 48 -8.19 0.58 -9.62
CA ASP A 48 -9.36 1.21 -10.23
C ASP A 48 -10.54 1.23 -9.27
N GLU A 49 -10.77 0.12 -8.57
CA GLU A 49 -11.89 0.03 -7.64
C GLU A 49 -11.72 0.99 -6.47
N MET A 50 -10.49 1.21 -6.04
CA MET A 50 -10.19 2.17 -4.99
C MET A 50 -10.14 3.60 -5.50
N LYS A 51 -10.21 3.78 -6.82
CA LYS A 51 -10.08 5.10 -7.46
C LYS A 51 -8.81 5.78 -6.97
N LEU A 52 -7.74 5.00 -6.93
CA LEU A 52 -6.49 5.44 -6.35
C LEU A 52 -5.82 6.51 -7.22
N LYS A 53 -5.32 7.55 -6.58
CA LYS A 53 -4.60 8.61 -7.30
C LYS A 53 -3.53 9.21 -6.41
N VAL A 54 -2.55 9.82 -7.03
CA VAL A 54 -1.47 10.50 -6.33
C VAL A 54 -2.07 11.56 -5.40
N GLY A 55 -1.58 11.57 -4.17
CA GLY A 55 -2.06 12.49 -3.14
C GLY A 55 -3.05 11.86 -2.18
N ASP A 56 -3.59 10.69 -2.51
CA ASP A 56 -4.52 10.00 -1.62
C ASP A 56 -3.82 9.55 -0.35
N THR A 57 -4.54 9.63 0.75
CA THR A 57 -4.09 9.06 2.02
C THR A 57 -4.53 7.61 2.07
N VAL A 58 -3.58 6.72 2.29
CA VAL A 58 -3.84 5.28 2.32
C VAL A 58 -3.12 4.65 3.50
N SER A 59 -3.49 3.43 3.83
CA SER A 59 -2.77 2.62 4.79
C SER A 59 -2.08 1.49 4.04
N ALA A 60 -0.77 1.37 4.23
CA ALA A 60 -0.03 0.22 3.72
C ALA A 60 -0.16 -0.87 4.76
N ALA A 61 -0.83 -1.96 4.40
CA ALA A 61 -1.06 -3.09 5.29
C ALA A 61 -0.10 -4.20 4.91
N ILE A 62 0.72 -4.63 5.86
CA ILE A 62 1.77 -5.61 5.59
C ILE A 62 1.64 -6.76 6.56
N LYS A 63 1.49 -7.98 6.01
CA LYS A 63 1.43 -9.17 6.85
C LYS A 63 2.78 -9.36 7.54
N SER A 64 2.72 -9.77 8.82
CA SER A 64 3.94 -9.97 9.59
C SER A 64 4.88 -10.99 8.94
N THR A 65 4.32 -11.96 8.25
CA THR A 65 5.11 -13.01 7.60
C THR A 65 5.85 -12.50 6.37
N GLU A 66 5.52 -11.29 5.92
CA GLU A 66 6.13 -10.72 4.71
C GLU A 66 7.19 -9.68 5.04
N VAL A 67 7.42 -9.41 6.30
CA VAL A 67 8.40 -8.40 6.71
C VAL A 67 9.76 -9.06 6.90
N MET A 68 10.74 -8.57 6.16
CA MET A 68 12.11 -9.06 6.26
C MET A 68 12.91 -8.09 7.09
N LEU A 69 13.91 -8.61 7.78
CA LEU A 69 14.75 -7.78 8.64
C LEU A 69 16.17 -7.76 8.11
N GLU A 70 16.77 -6.61 8.27
CA GLU A 70 18.16 -6.41 7.90
C GLU A 70 18.83 -5.66 9.04
N LYS A 71 19.99 -6.14 9.46
CA LYS A 71 20.74 -5.47 10.53
C LYS A 71 21.94 -4.75 9.93
N ASN A 72 22.06 -3.49 10.26
CA ASN A 72 23.18 -2.65 9.79
C ASN A 72 24.32 -2.64 10.75
#